data_f4bd510c1899dd8278488440544ec0ba
#
_entry.id   f4bd510c1899dd8278488440544ec0ba
#
_cell.length_a   1.000
_cell.length_b   1.000
_cell.length_c   1.000
_cell.angle_alpha   90.00
_cell.angle_beta   90.00
_cell.angle_gamma   90.00
#
_symmetry.space_group_name_H-M   'P 1'
#
loop_
_entity.id
_entity.type
_entity.pdbx_description
1 polymer ?
#
loop_
_entity_poly.entity_id
_entity_poly.type
_entity_poly.pdbx_seq_one_letter_code
_entity_poly.pdbx_strand_id
1 'polypeptide(L)' 'MKKEKYLKIKLVRSLISHPRKHRLVAYGLGLRKLNSQVIRKDSPEIRGMIRKISHLLEVEEIDKP' A
#
# COMPACT_ATOMS: atom_id res chain seq x y z
N MET A 1 5.88 15.08 -21.97
CA MET A 1 6.61 14.43 -20.90
C MET A 1 5.69 13.66 -19.99
N LYS A 2 6.08 12.43 -19.68
CA LYS A 2 5.27 11.61 -18.80
C LYS A 2 5.44 12.06 -17.36
N LYS A 3 4.35 12.37 -16.70
CA LYS A 3 4.39 12.62 -15.27
C LYS A 3 4.44 11.27 -14.57
N GLU A 4 5.39 11.12 -13.69
CA GLU A 4 5.43 9.94 -12.85
C GLU A 4 4.43 10.11 -11.72
N LYS A 5 3.59 9.11 -11.55
CA LYS A 5 2.63 9.10 -10.46
C LYS A 5 3.08 8.15 -9.39
N TYR A 6 2.84 8.53 -8.16
CA TYR A 6 3.17 7.72 -7.00
C TYR A 6 1.92 7.51 -6.18
N LEU A 7 1.94 6.48 -5.38
CA LEU A 7 0.84 6.16 -4.48
C LEU A 7 1.33 6.26 -3.06
N LYS A 8 0.64 7.06 -2.27
CA LYS A 8 0.86 7.14 -0.84
C LYS A 8 -0.09 6.16 -0.17
N ILE A 9 0.46 5.18 0.50
CA ILE A 9 -0.28 4.06 1.05
C ILE A 9 -0.15 4.08 2.56
N LYS A 10 -1.28 4.09 3.24
CA LYS A 10 -1.32 4.10 4.70
C LYS A 10 -2.07 2.87 5.20
N LEU A 11 -1.49 2.18 6.18
CA LEU A 11 -2.14 1.06 6.83
C LEU A 11 -3.07 1.59 7.91
N VAL A 12 -4.37 1.43 7.73
CA VAL A 12 -5.37 1.99 8.64
C VAL A 12 -6.04 0.94 9.53
N ARG A 13 -5.76 -0.33 9.29
CA ARG A 13 -6.27 -1.41 10.12
C ARG A 13 -5.14 -2.33 10.54
N SER A 14 -5.28 -2.90 11.75
CA SER A 14 -4.28 -3.81 12.27
C SER A 14 -4.16 -5.08 11.42
N LEU A 15 -2.95 -5.58 11.27
CA LEU A 15 -2.68 -6.83 10.56
C LEU A 15 -2.85 -8.06 11.43
N ILE A 16 -2.96 -7.86 12.75
CA ILE A 16 -2.91 -8.97 13.71
C ILE A 16 -4.05 -9.97 13.52
N SER A 17 -5.25 -9.48 13.24
CA SER A 17 -6.42 -10.34 13.10
C SER A 17 -6.71 -10.78 11.67
N HIS A 18 -5.77 -10.56 10.75
CA HIS A 18 -5.95 -10.88 9.34
C HIS A 18 -5.11 -12.06 8.91
N PRO A 19 -5.51 -12.77 7.83
CA PRO A 19 -4.75 -13.93 7.36
C PRO A 19 -3.29 -13.59 7.03
N ARG A 20 -2.44 -14.58 7.19
CA ARG A 20 -1.01 -14.41 6.89
C ARG A 20 -0.76 -13.90 5.48
N LYS A 21 -1.58 -14.32 4.52
CA LYS A 21 -1.45 -13.85 3.13
C LYS A 21 -1.53 -12.34 3.04
N HIS A 22 -2.46 -11.73 3.77
CA HIS A 22 -2.63 -10.29 3.78
C HIS A 22 -1.43 -9.60 4.42
N ARG A 23 -0.92 -10.18 5.50
CA ARG A 23 0.26 -9.62 6.17
C ARG A 23 1.47 -9.62 5.25
N LEU A 24 1.66 -10.70 4.49
CA LEU A 24 2.77 -10.79 3.56
C LEU A 24 2.68 -9.75 2.45
N VAL A 25 1.47 -9.49 1.96
CA VAL A 25 1.27 -8.44 0.95
C VAL A 25 1.63 -7.07 1.53
N ALA A 26 1.17 -6.78 2.75
CA ALA A 26 1.49 -5.51 3.41
C ALA A 26 2.99 -5.35 3.61
N TYR A 27 3.66 -6.41 4.05
CA TYR A 27 5.11 -6.38 4.23
C TYR A 27 5.85 -6.14 2.92
N GLY A 28 5.34 -6.72 1.84
CA GLY A 28 5.90 -6.48 0.51
C GLY A 28 5.80 -5.02 0.08
N LEU A 29 4.77 -4.31 0.56
CA LEU A 29 4.63 -2.88 0.33
C LEU A 29 5.49 -2.05 1.28
N GLY A 30 5.97 -2.64 2.36
CA GLY A 30 6.74 -1.93 3.38
C GLY A 30 5.94 -1.50 4.58
N LEU A 31 4.70 -1.96 4.69
CA LEU A 31 3.81 -1.60 5.81
C LEU A 31 3.90 -2.68 6.88
N ARG A 32 4.15 -2.27 8.11
CA ARG A 32 4.28 -3.22 9.21
C ARG A 32 3.43 -2.87 10.42
N LYS A 33 3.26 -1.60 10.69
CA LYS A 33 2.54 -1.13 11.86
C LYS A 33 1.30 -0.35 11.46
N LEU A 34 0.33 -0.33 12.33
CA LEU A 34 -0.85 0.51 12.16
C LEU A 34 -0.41 1.96 11.98
N ASN A 35 -1.05 2.65 11.05
CA ASN A 35 -0.75 4.03 10.69
C ASN A 35 0.60 4.25 10.01
N SER A 36 1.33 3.18 9.66
CA SER A 36 2.54 3.34 8.85
C SER A 36 2.15 3.77 7.43
N GLN A 37 3.04 4.53 6.81
CA GLN A 37 2.81 5.04 5.46
C GLN A 37 4.03 4.77 4.60
N VAL A 38 3.80 4.48 3.33
CA VAL A 38 4.86 4.33 2.36
C VAL A 38 4.45 5.01 1.07
N ILE A 39 5.44 5.40 0.28
CA ILE A 39 5.20 5.94 -1.05
C ILE A 39 5.83 4.98 -2.04
N ARG A 40 5.02 4.53 -2.99
CA ARG A 40 5.46 3.59 -4.02
C ARG A 40 5.08 4.12 -5.38
N LYS A 41 5.92 3.82 -6.37
CA LYS A 41 5.63 4.19 -7.74
C LYS A 41 4.37 3.48 -8.21
N ASP A 42 3.51 4.19 -8.93
CA ASP A 42 2.30 3.62 -9.47
C ASP A 42 2.65 2.64 -10.58
N SER A 43 2.50 1.37 -10.32
CA SER A 43 2.77 0.31 -11.28
C SER A 43 1.69 -0.77 -11.14
N PRO A 44 1.51 -1.60 -12.19
CA PRO A 44 0.53 -2.69 -12.11
C PRO A 44 0.80 -3.63 -10.94
N GLU A 45 2.07 -3.89 -10.63
CA GLU A 45 2.44 -4.76 -9.52
C GLU A 45 1.98 -4.18 -8.19
N ILE A 46 2.27 -2.91 -7.96
CA ILE A 46 1.88 -2.23 -6.73
C ILE A 46 0.35 -2.16 -6.62
N ARG A 47 -0.32 -1.82 -7.71
CA ARG A 47 -1.78 -1.77 -7.71
C ARG A 47 -2.39 -3.14 -7.43
N GLY A 48 -1.79 -4.21 -7.95
CA GLY A 48 -2.25 -5.56 -7.66
C GLY A 48 -2.13 -5.91 -6.18
N MET A 49 -1.04 -5.54 -5.56
CA MET A 49 -0.85 -5.76 -4.12
C MET A 49 -1.86 -4.96 -3.30
N ILE A 50 -2.06 -3.70 -3.65
CA ILE A 50 -3.02 -2.85 -2.97
C ILE A 50 -4.42 -3.43 -3.06
N ARG A 51 -4.79 -3.92 -4.24
CA ARG A 51 -6.13 -4.47 -4.45
C ARG A 51 -6.42 -5.65 -3.54
N LYS A 52 -5.42 -6.46 -3.25
CA LYS A 52 -5.59 -7.65 -2.39
C LYS A 52 -5.93 -7.28 -0.95
N ILE A 53 -5.47 -6.14 -0.48
CA ILE A 53 -5.68 -5.71 0.90
C ILE A 53 -6.24 -4.29 0.98
N SER A 54 -6.99 -3.87 -0.03
CA SER A 54 -7.51 -2.50 -0.07
C SER A 54 -8.36 -2.15 1.14
N HIS A 55 -9.05 -3.13 1.72
CA HIS A 55 -9.87 -2.91 2.90
C HIS A 55 -9.05 -2.57 4.15
N LEU A 56 -7.74 -2.73 4.09
CA LEU A 56 -6.84 -2.40 5.20
C LEU A 56 -6.11 -1.08 4.99
N LEU A 57 -6.24 -0.49 3.81
CA LEU A 57 -5.40 0.61 3.39
C LEU A 57 -6.20 1.84 3.00
N GLU A 58 -5.55 2.98 3.15
CA GLU A 58 -5.95 4.21 2.48
C GLU A 58 -4.87 4.52 1.45
N VAL A 59 -5.29 4.83 0.23
CA VAL A 59 -4.38 5.09 -0.87
C VAL A 59 -4.70 6.44 -1.49
N GLU A 60 -3.66 7.24 -1.68
CA GLU A 60 -3.80 8.54 -2.32
C GLU A 60 -2.83 8.63 -3.49
N GLU A 61 -3.32 9.10 -4.62
CA GLU A 61 -2.45 9.35 -5.76
C GLU A 61 -1.77 10.69 -5.57
N ILE A 62 -0.44 10.69 -5.71
CA ILE A 62 0.34 11.90 -5.63
C ILE A 62 1.26 11.95 -6.84
N ASP A 63 1.70 13.15 -7.22
CA ASP A 63 2.63 13.30 -8.33
C ASP A 63 4.01 12.88 -7.85
N LYS A 64 4.91 13.76 -7.62
CA LYS A 64 6.20 13.39 -7.06
C LYS A 64 6.22 13.53 -5.56
N PRO A 65 6.84 12.57 -4.85
CA PRO A 65 6.99 12.74 -3.40
C PRO A 65 7.90 13.92 -3.07
#